data_bc33a017986b8013d5b74d63dafbce7b
#
_entry.id   bc33a017986b8013d5b74d63dafbce7b
#
_cell.length_a   1.000
_cell.length_b   1.000
_cell.length_c   1.000
_cell.angle_alpha   90.00
_cell.angle_beta   90.00
_cell.angle_gamma   90.00
#
_symmetry.space_group_name_H-M   'P 1'
#
loop_
_entity.id
_entity.type
_entity.pdbx_description
1 polymer ?
#
loop_
_entity_poly.entity_id
_entity_poly.type
_entity_poly.pdbx_seq_one_letter_code
_entity_poly.pdbx_strand_id
1 'polypeptide(L)'
;EIHERLVGSEMCIRDSYQHVLEPVVTYLVLAMKQYEDKSLAGNYNIGPDDCDCAATGELVDLFCSHWGDGASWKNVADKNAPHEANFLKLDCSRIKRVLGWSPRWHISDAIEKVTEWSKVYLSGGDISAVMEKQINEYLETD
;
A
#
# COMPACT_ATOMS: atom_id res chain seq x y z
N GLU A 1 22.60 2.78 -8.92
CA GLU A 1 21.83 1.88 -9.83
C GLU A 1 21.05 0.89 -8.97
N ILE A 2 19.76 1.12 -8.78
CA ILE A 2 18.89 0.14 -8.14
C ILE A 2 18.54 -0.89 -9.23
N HIS A 3 19.31 -1.96 -9.28
CA HIS A 3 19.00 -3.15 -10.08
C HIS A 3 18.15 -4.08 -9.21
N GLU A 4 16.94 -3.69 -8.87
CA GLU A 4 15.99 -4.65 -8.33
C GLU A 4 15.25 -5.33 -9.47
N ARG A 5 15.52 -6.61 -9.55
CA ARG A 5 14.87 -7.56 -10.43
C ARG A 5 13.49 -7.86 -9.86
N LEU A 6 12.49 -7.10 -10.28
CA LEU A 6 11.09 -7.51 -10.09
C LEU A 6 10.86 -8.76 -10.92
N VAL A 7 11.04 -9.92 -10.27
CA VAL A 7 10.87 -11.22 -10.88
C VAL A 7 9.38 -11.55 -10.86
N GLY A 8 8.78 -11.61 -12.04
CA GLY A 8 7.66 -12.51 -12.27
C GLY A 8 6.26 -12.01 -12.10
N SER A 9 5.97 -10.70 -12.21
CA SER A 9 4.59 -10.29 -12.37
C SER A 9 4.37 -9.68 -13.76
N GLU A 10 3.38 -10.19 -14.47
CA GLU A 10 2.91 -9.52 -15.68
C GLU A 10 2.42 -8.12 -15.32
N MET A 11 2.84 -7.11 -16.08
CA MET A 11 2.52 -5.69 -15.87
C MET A 11 1.03 -5.34 -15.96
N CYS A 12 0.17 -6.32 -16.14
CA CYS A 12 -1.27 -6.13 -16.34
C CYS A 12 -2.13 -6.55 -15.14
N ILE A 13 -1.53 -7.10 -14.07
CA ILE A 13 -2.29 -7.46 -12.88
C ILE A 13 -2.56 -6.21 -12.08
N ARG A 14 -3.85 -5.87 -11.93
CA ARG A 14 -4.26 -4.87 -10.95
C ARG A 14 -4.37 -5.53 -9.60
N ASP A 15 -3.56 -5.07 -8.66
CA ASP A 15 -3.47 -5.60 -7.31
C ASP A 15 -3.80 -4.54 -6.26
N SER A 16 -4.01 -5.01 -5.04
CA SER A 16 -4.47 -4.24 -3.89
C SER A 16 -3.29 -3.69 -3.08
N TYR A 17 -2.59 -2.69 -3.62
CA TYR A 17 -1.49 -2.03 -2.92
C TYR A 17 -2.01 -1.01 -1.91
N GLN A 18 -1.45 -1.01 -0.69
CA GLN A 18 -1.76 -0.04 0.35
C GLN A 18 -0.56 0.21 1.24
N HIS A 19 -0.55 1.37 1.92
CA HIS A 19 0.50 1.65 2.91
C HIS A 19 0.38 0.72 4.12
N VAL A 20 1.51 0.37 4.73
CA VAL A 20 1.54 -0.56 5.89
C VAL A 20 0.75 -0.05 7.09
N LEU A 21 0.60 1.25 7.26
CA LEU A 21 -0.19 1.82 8.35
C LEU A 21 -1.69 1.52 8.21
N GLU A 22 -2.22 1.32 6.99
CA GLU A 22 -3.61 0.95 6.78
C GLU A 22 -3.98 -0.34 7.53
N PRO A 23 -3.34 -1.49 7.26
CA PRO A 23 -3.67 -2.72 7.96
C PRO A 23 -3.23 -2.68 9.43
N VAL A 24 -2.08 -2.09 9.78
CA VAL A 24 -1.57 -2.10 11.15
C VAL A 24 -2.49 -1.32 12.09
N VAL A 25 -2.87 -0.10 11.75
CA VAL A 25 -3.80 0.70 12.56
C VAL A 25 -5.17 0.06 12.60
N THR A 26 -5.63 -0.49 11.47
CA THR A 26 -6.93 -1.19 11.41
C THR A 26 -6.94 -2.43 12.32
N TYR A 27 -5.85 -3.19 12.42
CA TYR A 27 -5.76 -4.32 13.37
C TYR A 27 -5.89 -3.85 14.82
N LEU A 28 -5.26 -2.74 15.18
CA LEU A 28 -5.37 -2.18 16.53
C LEU A 28 -6.79 -1.71 16.84
N VAL A 29 -7.40 -0.98 15.91
CA VAL A 29 -8.80 -0.54 16.04
C VAL A 29 -9.75 -1.73 16.13
N LEU A 30 -9.56 -2.74 15.30
CA LEU A 30 -10.37 -3.96 15.31
C LEU A 30 -10.23 -4.71 16.64
N ALA A 31 -9.01 -4.84 17.17
CA ALA A 31 -8.77 -5.48 18.46
C ALA A 31 -9.46 -4.73 19.61
N MET A 32 -9.40 -3.40 19.63
CA MET A 32 -10.10 -2.56 20.59
C MET A 32 -11.63 -2.76 20.51
N LYS A 33 -12.19 -2.70 19.30
CA LYS A 33 -13.63 -2.88 19.08
C LYS A 33 -14.11 -4.26 19.46
N GLN A 34 -13.36 -5.31 19.17
CA GLN A 34 -13.70 -6.68 19.57
C GLN A 34 -13.55 -6.92 21.08
N TYR A 35 -12.68 -6.17 21.75
CA TYR A 35 -12.59 -6.19 23.20
C TYR A 35 -13.85 -5.60 23.86
N GLU A 36 -14.35 -4.49 23.32
CA GLU A 36 -15.57 -3.82 23.77
C GLU A 36 -16.85 -4.61 23.41
N ASP A 37 -16.91 -5.16 22.20
CA ASP A 37 -18.06 -5.90 21.68
C ASP A 37 -17.62 -7.22 21.02
N LYS A 38 -17.78 -8.32 21.73
CA LYS A 38 -17.42 -9.66 21.25
C LYS A 38 -18.26 -10.13 20.05
N SER A 39 -19.40 -9.51 19.77
CA SER A 39 -20.19 -9.82 18.58
C SER A 39 -19.49 -9.44 17.28
N LEU A 40 -18.50 -8.56 17.35
CA LEU A 40 -17.65 -8.16 16.23
C LEU A 40 -16.56 -9.18 15.89
N ALA A 41 -16.44 -10.27 16.65
CA ALA A 41 -15.46 -11.31 16.37
C ALA A 41 -15.71 -11.93 14.98
N GLY A 42 -14.63 -12.13 14.22
CA GLY A 42 -14.71 -12.73 12.88
C GLY A 42 -13.56 -12.33 11.96
N ASN A 43 -13.66 -12.76 10.72
CA ASN A 43 -12.66 -12.49 9.69
C ASN A 43 -13.01 -11.21 8.94
N TYR A 44 -12.02 -10.35 8.73
CA TYR A 44 -12.16 -9.10 7.99
C TYR A 44 -11.03 -9.00 6.97
N ASN A 45 -11.38 -8.66 5.73
CA ASN A 45 -10.40 -8.25 4.75
C ASN A 45 -10.15 -6.74 4.88
N ILE A 46 -8.89 -6.34 4.72
CA ILE A 46 -8.45 -4.96 4.75
C ILE A 46 -7.67 -4.72 3.47
N GLY A 47 -8.10 -3.80 2.66
CA GLY A 47 -7.50 -3.49 1.37
C GLY A 47 -7.93 -2.11 0.87
N PRO A 48 -7.27 -1.59 -0.15
CA PRO A 48 -7.59 -0.28 -0.72
C PRO A 48 -8.96 -0.26 -1.40
N ASP A 49 -9.43 0.92 -1.73
CA ASP A 49 -10.61 1.10 -2.58
C ASP A 49 -10.31 0.74 -4.04
N ASP A 50 -11.37 0.51 -4.81
CA ASP A 50 -11.25 0.10 -6.22
C ASP A 50 -10.47 1.08 -7.08
N CYS A 51 -10.54 2.38 -6.76
CA CYS A 51 -9.80 3.43 -7.44
C CYS A 51 -8.28 3.37 -7.21
N ASP A 52 -7.85 2.69 -6.16
CA ASP A 52 -6.44 2.56 -5.79
C ASP A 52 -5.82 1.22 -6.24
N CYS A 53 -6.61 0.36 -6.87
CA CYS A 53 -6.06 -0.83 -7.50
C CYS A 53 -5.26 -0.45 -8.75
N ALA A 54 -3.97 -0.67 -8.71
CA ALA A 54 -3.04 -0.28 -9.77
C ALA A 54 -2.33 -1.49 -10.37
N ALA A 55 -2.00 -1.42 -11.65
CA ALA A 55 -1.07 -2.36 -12.26
C ALA A 55 0.37 -2.06 -11.78
N THR A 56 1.21 -3.09 -11.73
CA THR A 56 2.61 -2.94 -11.28
C THR A 56 3.34 -1.83 -12.04
N GLY A 57 3.11 -1.69 -13.36
CA GLY A 57 3.70 -0.62 -14.15
C GLY A 57 3.24 0.76 -13.72
N GLU A 58 1.94 0.95 -13.47
CA GLU A 58 1.37 2.21 -12.98
C GLU A 58 1.96 2.57 -11.60
N LEU A 59 2.16 1.57 -10.72
CA LEU A 59 2.77 1.75 -9.41
C LEU A 59 4.23 2.23 -9.52
N VAL A 60 5.00 1.62 -10.42
CA VAL A 60 6.42 1.99 -10.63
C VAL A 60 6.54 3.36 -11.30
N ASP A 61 5.65 3.71 -12.23
CA ASP A 61 5.58 5.05 -12.82
C ASP A 61 5.32 6.10 -11.73
N LEU A 62 4.38 5.83 -10.83
CA LEU A 62 4.07 6.69 -9.71
C LEU A 62 5.26 6.84 -8.76
N PHE A 63 5.95 5.73 -8.44
CA PHE A 63 7.17 5.74 -7.64
C PHE A 63 8.27 6.59 -8.29
N CYS A 64 8.54 6.40 -9.58
CA CYS A 64 9.55 7.18 -10.31
C CYS A 64 9.20 8.68 -10.31
N SER A 65 7.92 9.02 -10.44
CA SER A 65 7.43 10.40 -10.38
C SER A 65 7.72 11.05 -9.02
N HIS A 66 7.41 10.37 -7.92
CA HIS A 66 7.69 10.86 -6.56
C HIS A 66 9.18 10.84 -6.22
N TRP A 67 9.93 9.89 -6.79
CA TRP A 67 11.37 9.84 -6.59
C TRP A 67 12.06 11.07 -7.19
N GLY A 68 11.66 11.47 -8.39
CA GLY A 68 12.30 12.58 -9.13
C GLY A 68 13.67 12.22 -9.68
N ASP A 69 14.52 13.22 -9.88
CA ASP A 69 15.92 13.09 -10.32
C ASP A 69 16.12 12.25 -11.61
N GLY A 70 15.09 12.21 -12.48
CA GLY A 70 15.12 11.43 -13.72
C GLY A 70 15.03 9.92 -13.50
N ALA A 71 14.49 9.49 -12.34
CA ALA A 71 14.25 8.07 -12.08
C ALA A 71 13.38 7.47 -13.17
N SER A 72 13.79 6.31 -13.67
CA SER A 72 13.11 5.58 -14.73
C SER A 72 13.27 4.08 -14.53
N TRP A 73 12.36 3.32 -15.11
CA TRP A 73 12.38 1.88 -15.04
C TRP A 73 12.24 1.24 -16.43
N LYS A 74 12.54 -0.04 -16.53
CA LYS A 74 12.41 -0.81 -17.76
C LYS A 74 11.69 -2.10 -17.50
N ASN A 75 10.67 -2.37 -18.31
CA ASN A 75 10.01 -3.67 -18.30
C ASN A 75 10.92 -4.74 -18.90
N VAL A 76 11.19 -5.79 -18.10
CA VAL A 76 11.98 -6.97 -18.49
C VAL A 76 11.17 -8.27 -18.32
N ALA A 77 9.84 -8.19 -18.25
CA ALA A 77 8.96 -9.35 -18.11
C ALA A 77 9.11 -10.30 -19.30
N ASP A 78 9.09 -11.59 -19.01
CA ASP A 78 9.08 -12.64 -20.03
C ASP A 78 7.67 -12.74 -20.64
N LYS A 79 7.55 -12.55 -21.95
CA LYS A 79 6.29 -12.67 -22.69
C LYS A 79 5.69 -14.08 -22.68
N ASN A 80 6.45 -15.08 -22.30
CA ASN A 80 6.02 -16.46 -22.20
C ASN A 80 5.78 -16.91 -20.74
N ALA A 81 5.83 -15.99 -19.77
CA ALA A 81 5.49 -16.31 -18.39
C ALA A 81 4.05 -16.80 -18.27
N PRO A 82 3.74 -17.74 -17.36
CA PRO A 82 2.37 -18.18 -17.12
C PRO A 82 1.47 -16.98 -16.79
N HIS A 83 0.29 -16.94 -17.40
CA HIS A 83 -0.72 -15.92 -17.10
C HIS A 83 -1.21 -16.08 -15.65
N GLU A 84 -0.99 -15.08 -14.82
CA GLU A 84 -1.65 -14.94 -13.53
C GLU A 84 -3.02 -14.25 -13.69
N ALA A 85 -3.82 -14.25 -12.61
CA ALA A 85 -5.14 -13.62 -12.65
C ALA A 85 -5.04 -12.13 -13.04
N ASN A 86 -5.88 -11.69 -13.97
CA ASN A 86 -5.89 -10.30 -14.46
C ASN A 86 -6.27 -9.27 -13.39
N PHE A 87 -6.81 -9.71 -12.26
CA PHE A 87 -7.30 -8.85 -11.19
C PHE A 87 -7.30 -9.61 -9.86
N LEU A 88 -6.56 -9.09 -8.88
CA LEU A 88 -6.56 -9.55 -7.50
C LEU A 88 -7.13 -8.43 -6.62
N LYS A 89 -8.27 -8.69 -5.99
CA LYS A 89 -8.95 -7.73 -5.13
C LYS A 89 -9.54 -8.42 -3.91
N LEU A 90 -9.41 -7.76 -2.77
CA LEU A 90 -10.06 -8.17 -1.53
C LEU A 90 -11.46 -7.56 -1.43
N ASP A 91 -12.45 -8.36 -1.10
CA ASP A 91 -13.77 -7.83 -0.71
C ASP A 91 -13.73 -7.31 0.72
N CYS A 92 -13.68 -5.99 0.85
CA CYS A 92 -13.66 -5.27 2.13
C CYS A 92 -15.06 -4.82 2.60
N SER A 93 -16.14 -5.28 1.96
CA SER A 93 -17.51 -4.86 2.27
C SER A 93 -17.90 -5.10 3.73
N ARG A 94 -17.40 -6.17 4.35
CA ARG A 94 -17.72 -6.50 5.73
C ARG A 94 -17.15 -5.47 6.71
N ILE A 95 -15.87 -5.12 6.60
CA ILE A 95 -15.26 -4.15 7.52
C ILE A 95 -15.87 -2.76 7.34
N LYS A 96 -16.14 -2.35 6.11
CA LYS A 96 -16.82 -1.08 5.81
C LYS A 96 -18.20 -1.00 6.44
N ARG A 97 -19.01 -2.05 6.29
CA ARG A 97 -20.38 -2.08 6.83
C ARG A 97 -20.39 -2.16 8.35
N VAL A 98 -19.52 -2.96 8.97
CA VAL A 98 -19.56 -3.27 10.40
C VAL A 98 -18.87 -2.20 11.22
N LEU A 99 -17.75 -1.66 10.75
CA LEU A 99 -16.93 -0.70 11.51
C LEU A 99 -16.95 0.71 10.92
N GLY A 100 -17.60 0.93 9.77
CA GLY A 100 -17.51 2.21 9.06
C GLY A 100 -16.11 2.51 8.56
N TRP A 101 -15.25 1.50 8.44
CA TRP A 101 -13.86 1.67 8.05
C TRP A 101 -13.73 2.07 6.58
N SER A 102 -12.78 2.93 6.28
CA SER A 102 -12.29 3.23 4.93
C SER A 102 -10.77 3.41 4.96
N PRO A 103 -10.05 3.15 3.85
CA PRO A 103 -8.66 3.54 3.75
C PRO A 103 -8.52 5.06 3.92
N ARG A 104 -7.43 5.48 4.58
CA ARG A 104 -7.13 6.90 4.79
C ARG A 104 -6.21 7.46 3.71
N TRP A 105 -5.24 6.66 3.29
CA TRP A 105 -4.29 7.04 2.25
C TRP A 105 -4.58 6.32 0.94
N HIS A 106 -4.68 7.09 -0.13
CA HIS A 106 -4.73 6.58 -1.49
C HIS A 106 -3.38 6.07 -1.95
N ILE A 107 -3.34 5.36 -3.05
CA ILE A 107 -2.11 4.77 -3.58
C ILE A 107 -1.01 5.82 -3.83
N SER A 108 -1.37 7.04 -4.24
CA SER A 108 -0.43 8.15 -4.44
C SER A 108 0.24 8.55 -3.13
N ASP A 109 -0.57 8.70 -2.06
CA ASP A 109 -0.05 9.05 -0.72
C ASP A 109 0.86 7.94 -0.20
N ALA A 110 0.44 6.69 -0.36
CA ALA A 110 1.24 5.53 0.06
C ALA A 110 2.62 5.52 -0.61
N ILE A 111 2.69 5.76 -1.92
CA ILE A 111 3.95 5.80 -2.66
C ILE A 111 4.79 7.03 -2.29
N GLU A 112 4.18 8.18 -2.05
CA GLU A 112 4.87 9.37 -1.55
C GLU A 112 5.57 9.07 -0.22
N LYS A 113 4.86 8.47 0.75
CA LYS A 113 5.40 8.12 2.07
C LYS A 113 6.52 7.09 1.98
N VAL A 114 6.36 6.06 1.16
CA VAL A 114 7.44 5.06 0.91
C VAL A 114 8.66 5.73 0.29
N THR A 115 8.46 6.65 -0.65
CA THR A 115 9.56 7.37 -1.31
C THR A 115 10.28 8.29 -0.31
N GLU A 116 9.55 9.04 0.52
CA GLU A 116 10.10 9.89 1.58
C GLU A 116 10.97 9.05 2.54
N TRP A 117 10.42 7.96 3.04
CA TRP A 117 11.14 7.05 3.93
C TRP A 117 12.42 6.51 3.27
N SER A 118 12.32 6.07 2.02
CA SER A 118 13.45 5.51 1.28
C SER A 118 14.58 6.51 1.07
N LYS A 119 14.25 7.76 0.75
CA LYS A 119 15.25 8.84 0.60
C LYS A 119 15.96 9.14 1.91
N VAL A 120 15.25 9.20 3.03
CA VAL A 120 15.85 9.38 4.36
C VAL A 120 16.77 8.21 4.70
N TYR A 121 16.30 6.97 4.46
CA TYR A 121 17.11 5.76 4.68
C TYR A 121 18.42 5.79 3.88
N LEU A 122 18.35 6.07 2.59
CA LEU A 122 19.53 6.08 1.71
C LEU A 122 20.50 7.23 2.03
N SER A 123 20.02 8.33 2.56
CA SER A 123 20.88 9.44 3.01
C SER A 123 21.51 9.22 4.40
N GLY A 124 21.17 8.13 5.08
CA GLY A 124 21.61 7.88 6.47
C GLY A 124 20.96 8.81 7.48
N GLY A 125 19.77 9.34 7.16
CA GLY A 125 19.01 10.23 8.04
C GLY A 125 18.29 9.50 9.18
N ASP A 126 17.56 10.26 9.98
CA ASP A 126 16.80 9.75 11.12
C ASP A 126 15.49 9.06 10.69
N ILE A 127 15.55 7.74 10.59
CA ILE A 127 14.41 6.90 10.22
C ILE A 127 13.31 6.95 11.28
N SER A 128 13.67 7.04 12.56
CA SER A 128 12.67 7.09 13.64
C SER A 128 11.84 8.36 13.54
N ALA A 129 12.48 9.49 13.26
CA ALA A 129 11.79 10.77 13.09
C ALA A 129 10.81 10.76 11.89
N VAL A 130 11.22 10.19 10.74
CA VAL A 130 10.32 10.11 9.58
C VAL A 130 9.15 9.15 9.81
N MET A 131 9.39 8.03 10.50
CA MET A 131 8.30 7.10 10.86
C MET A 131 7.31 7.73 11.85
N GLU A 132 7.79 8.43 12.88
CA GLU A 132 6.94 9.14 13.84
C GLU A 132 6.11 10.22 13.15
N LYS A 133 6.73 11.00 12.26
CA LYS A 133 6.03 11.99 11.43
C LYS A 133 4.90 11.33 10.62
N GLN A 134 5.18 10.24 9.89
CA GLN A 134 4.19 9.56 9.06
C GLN A 134 3.07 8.92 9.88
N ILE A 135 3.36 8.40 11.07
CA ILE A 135 2.32 7.89 11.98
C ILE A 135 1.39 9.02 12.42
N ASN A 136 1.93 10.16 12.81
CA ASN A 136 1.14 11.31 13.24
C ASN A 136 0.28 11.84 12.08
N GLU A 137 0.84 12.00 10.89
CA GLU A 137 0.09 12.42 9.69
C GLU A 137 -1.05 11.43 9.38
N TYR A 138 -0.79 10.11 9.47
CA TYR A 138 -1.81 9.09 9.25
C TYR A 138 -2.95 9.17 10.27
N LEU A 139 -2.63 9.43 11.54
CA LEU A 139 -3.64 9.51 12.61
C LEU A 139 -4.47 10.80 12.53
N GLU A 140 -3.95 11.87 11.92
CA GLU A 140 -4.63 13.15 11.70
C GLU A 140 -5.48 13.16 10.41
N THR A 141 -5.28 12.19 9.51
CA THR A 141 -6.10 12.04 8.30
C THR A 141 -7.46 11.46 8.68
N ASP A 142 -8.55 12.12 8.27
CA ASP A 142 -9.95 11.72 8.51
C ASP A 142 -10.40 10.54 7.63
#